data_1ef6561c04a52ac09f9dc1afa1e47bf7
#
_entry.id   1ef6561c04a52ac09f9dc1afa1e47bf7
#
_cell.length_a   1.000
_cell.length_b   1.000
_cell.length_c   1.000
_cell.angle_alpha   90.00
_cell.angle_beta   90.00
_cell.angle_gamma   90.00
#
_symmetry.space_group_name_H-M   'P 1'
#
loop_
_entity.id
_entity.type
_entity.pdbx_description
1 polymer ?
#
loop_
_entity_poly.entity_id
_entity_poly.type
_entity_poly.pdbx_seq_one_letter_code
_entity_poly.pdbx_strand_id
1 'polypeptide(L)'
;EFEMQDRLLLDKVNPEKGTVTIDGVEYAMNTMEFPTVDWSDPYRMTPEEREVMDDLKRSFCESPQLHRHIEFLYAVGGVYLKMNDNLLFHGCVPLNEDGQMAEVNFFGQFMRGKSYFEFCEKAARLAFNTGEARYVDFMFYLWGGPKSPMCGRVVKTFERSYLDDKASWKEPQDPYYLYLDS
;
A
#
# COMPACT_ATOMS: atom_id res chain seq x y z
N GLU A 1 5.98 -10.43 -6.47
CA GLU A 1 6.69 -9.15 -6.39
C GLU A 1 5.68 -8.01 -6.49
N PHE A 2 5.89 -6.91 -5.77
CA PHE A 2 5.00 -5.75 -5.80
C PHE A 2 5.43 -4.80 -6.92
N GLU A 3 4.49 -4.48 -7.79
CA GLU A 3 4.63 -3.42 -8.79
C GLU A 3 3.56 -2.36 -8.54
N MET A 4 3.93 -1.08 -8.53
CA MET A 4 2.98 0.02 -8.32
C MET A 4 1.91 0.04 -9.41
N GLN A 5 2.26 -0.34 -10.64
CA GLN A 5 1.34 -0.44 -11.77
C GLN A 5 0.16 -1.37 -11.50
N ASP A 6 0.33 -2.43 -10.71
CA ASP A 6 -0.75 -3.36 -10.36
C ASP A 6 -1.84 -2.72 -9.50
N ARG A 7 -1.52 -1.58 -8.86
CA ARG A 7 -2.45 -0.80 -8.03
C ARG A 7 -3.22 0.26 -8.79
N LEU A 8 -2.84 0.52 -10.02
CA LEU A 8 -3.54 1.44 -10.88
C LEU A 8 -4.73 0.72 -11.53
N LEU A 9 -5.91 1.30 -11.47
CA LEU A 9 -7.16 0.66 -11.89
C LEU A 9 -7.91 1.42 -12.99
N LEU A 10 -7.63 2.71 -13.20
CA LEU A 10 -8.35 3.51 -14.21
C LEU A 10 -8.12 3.01 -15.63
N ASP A 11 -6.95 2.50 -15.95
CA ASP A 11 -6.61 1.88 -17.23
C ASP A 11 -7.30 0.51 -17.47
N LYS A 12 -7.87 -0.07 -16.40
CA LYS A 12 -8.64 -1.33 -16.44
C LYS A 12 -10.15 -1.09 -16.58
N VAL A 13 -10.57 0.17 -16.61
CA VAL A 13 -11.98 0.57 -16.83
C VAL A 13 -12.31 0.50 -18.31
N ASN A 14 -13.46 -0.09 -18.63
CA ASN A 14 -14.06 -0.01 -19.95
C ASN A 14 -15.18 1.06 -19.92
N PRO A 15 -14.94 2.27 -20.45
CA PRO A 15 -15.90 3.35 -20.37
C PRO A 15 -17.17 3.12 -21.22
N GLU A 16 -17.08 2.32 -22.29
CA GLU A 16 -18.24 2.02 -23.15
C GLU A 16 -19.22 1.08 -22.46
N LYS A 17 -18.68 0.13 -21.67
CA LYS A 17 -19.50 -0.83 -20.92
C LYS A 17 -19.85 -0.38 -19.51
N GLY A 18 -19.13 0.59 -18.96
CA GLY A 18 -19.25 0.98 -17.55
C GLY A 18 -18.76 -0.14 -16.61
N THR A 19 -17.67 -0.82 -16.97
CA THR A 19 -17.12 -1.93 -16.19
C THR A 19 -15.63 -1.73 -15.90
N VAL A 20 -15.12 -2.42 -14.88
CA VAL A 20 -13.69 -2.49 -14.58
C VAL A 20 -13.28 -3.96 -14.38
N THR A 21 -12.08 -4.32 -14.85
CA THR A 21 -11.54 -5.67 -14.65
C THR A 21 -10.51 -5.67 -13.52
N ILE A 22 -10.81 -6.36 -12.41
CA ILE A 22 -9.94 -6.50 -11.25
C ILE A 22 -9.68 -7.98 -11.00
N ASP A 23 -8.41 -8.37 -10.94
CA ASP A 23 -7.98 -9.76 -10.72
C ASP A 23 -8.64 -10.77 -11.71
N GLY A 24 -8.84 -10.32 -12.97
CA GLY A 24 -9.45 -11.13 -14.03
C GLY A 24 -10.97 -11.24 -13.98
N VAL A 25 -11.64 -10.56 -13.05
CA VAL A 25 -13.10 -10.52 -12.91
C VAL A 25 -13.61 -9.16 -13.39
N GLU A 26 -14.62 -9.14 -14.26
CA GLU A 26 -15.28 -7.92 -14.73
C GLU A 26 -16.42 -7.55 -13.77
N TYR A 27 -16.39 -6.32 -13.26
CA TYR A 27 -17.37 -5.74 -12.35
C TYR A 27 -18.07 -4.55 -12.99
N ALA A 28 -19.39 -4.43 -12.81
CA ALA A 28 -20.12 -3.24 -13.17
C ALA A 28 -19.77 -2.09 -12.19
N MET A 29 -19.54 -0.91 -12.74
CA MET A 29 -19.30 0.30 -11.95
C MET A 29 -20.62 0.97 -11.58
N ASN A 30 -20.73 1.51 -10.37
CA ASN A 30 -21.90 2.21 -9.88
C ASN A 30 -22.03 3.64 -10.44
N THR A 31 -20.95 4.17 -11.00
CA THR A 31 -20.91 5.46 -11.68
C THR A 31 -19.83 5.47 -12.76
N MET A 32 -20.07 6.27 -13.79
CA MET A 32 -19.09 6.65 -14.81
C MET A 32 -18.87 8.17 -14.85
N GLU A 33 -19.24 8.86 -13.76
CA GLU A 33 -19.02 10.29 -13.60
C GLU A 33 -17.57 10.60 -13.24
N PHE A 34 -16.71 10.64 -14.25
CA PHE A 34 -15.30 11.02 -14.15
C PHE A 34 -15.04 12.24 -15.06
N PRO A 35 -15.47 13.44 -14.67
CA PRO A 35 -15.56 14.59 -15.58
C PRO A 35 -14.21 15.08 -16.11
N THR A 36 -13.12 14.77 -15.46
CA THR A 36 -11.76 15.21 -15.82
C THR A 36 -10.90 14.09 -16.45
N VAL A 37 -11.40 12.84 -16.44
CA VAL A 37 -10.64 11.70 -16.95
C VAL A 37 -10.70 11.62 -18.47
N ASP A 38 -9.54 11.68 -19.11
CA ASP A 38 -9.37 11.31 -20.52
C ASP A 38 -9.05 9.80 -20.62
N TRP A 39 -10.01 9.01 -21.10
CA TRP A 39 -9.87 7.57 -21.18
C TRP A 39 -8.76 7.09 -22.14
N SER A 40 -8.20 7.97 -22.99
CA SER A 40 -7.01 7.67 -23.78
C SER A 40 -5.71 7.77 -22.99
N ASP A 41 -5.73 8.52 -21.87
CA ASP A 41 -4.63 8.69 -20.91
C ASP A 41 -5.22 8.97 -19.51
N PRO A 42 -5.76 7.93 -18.84
CA PRO A 42 -6.62 8.10 -17.66
C PRO A 42 -5.88 8.63 -16.42
N TYR A 43 -4.56 8.67 -16.46
CA TYR A 43 -3.73 9.23 -15.37
C TYR A 43 -3.21 10.63 -15.65
N ARG A 44 -3.57 11.21 -16.80
CA ARG A 44 -3.22 12.57 -17.12
C ARG A 44 -4.09 13.54 -16.31
N MET A 45 -3.47 14.25 -15.39
CA MET A 45 -4.13 15.31 -14.63
C MET A 45 -4.37 16.54 -15.48
N THR A 46 -5.49 17.22 -15.25
CA THR A 46 -5.70 18.59 -15.74
C THR A 46 -4.69 19.55 -15.11
N PRO A 47 -4.48 20.77 -15.67
CA PRO A 47 -3.62 21.77 -15.02
C PRO A 47 -4.05 22.11 -13.60
N GLU A 48 -5.36 22.20 -13.34
CA GLU A 48 -5.94 22.53 -12.03
C GLU A 48 -5.70 21.38 -11.03
N GLU A 49 -5.91 20.12 -11.44
CA GLU A 49 -5.62 18.96 -10.60
C GLU A 49 -4.14 18.88 -10.27
N ARG A 50 -3.27 19.18 -11.24
CA ARG A 50 -1.82 19.20 -11.02
C ARG A 50 -1.43 20.28 -10.02
N GLU A 51 -1.98 21.48 -10.11
CA GLU A 51 -1.74 22.57 -9.15
C GLU A 51 -2.12 22.12 -7.72
N VAL A 52 -3.31 21.55 -7.56
CA VAL A 52 -3.76 21.02 -6.25
C VAL A 52 -2.82 19.93 -5.72
N MET A 53 -2.40 18.98 -6.57
CA MET A 53 -1.49 17.91 -6.18
C MET A 53 -0.09 18.44 -5.83
N ASP A 54 0.41 19.42 -6.57
CA ASP A 54 1.71 20.05 -6.29
C ASP A 54 1.67 20.83 -4.98
N ASP A 55 0.57 21.51 -4.67
CA ASP A 55 0.38 22.22 -3.40
C ASP A 55 0.28 21.26 -2.22
N LEU A 56 -0.46 20.16 -2.37
CA LEU A 56 -0.52 19.10 -1.35
C LEU A 56 0.87 18.50 -1.11
N LYS A 57 1.57 18.11 -2.17
CA LYS A 57 2.92 17.57 -2.08
C LYS A 57 3.87 18.54 -1.36
N ARG A 58 3.84 19.83 -1.73
CA ARG A 58 4.63 20.88 -1.09
C ARG A 58 4.31 21.01 0.38
N SER A 59 3.02 21.06 0.72
CA SER A 59 2.56 21.19 2.11
C SER A 59 3.08 20.08 3.03
N PHE A 60 3.19 18.84 2.52
CA PHE A 60 3.73 17.72 3.28
C PHE A 60 5.26 17.69 3.25
N CYS A 61 5.87 17.79 2.08
CA CYS A 61 7.32 17.60 1.92
C CYS A 61 8.14 18.79 2.46
N GLU A 62 7.60 20.01 2.42
CA GLU A 62 8.29 21.22 2.88
C GLU A 62 7.90 21.65 4.30
N SER A 63 7.07 20.88 5.00
CA SER A 63 6.71 21.18 6.40
C SER A 63 7.87 20.91 7.35
N PRO A 64 8.50 21.94 7.95
CA PRO A 64 9.63 21.72 8.86
C PRO A 64 9.21 20.98 10.14
N GLN A 65 7.95 21.13 10.55
CA GLN A 65 7.42 20.43 11.72
C GLN A 65 7.24 18.96 11.44
N LEU A 66 6.62 18.60 10.30
CA LEU A 66 6.44 17.21 9.91
C LEU A 66 7.79 16.51 9.71
N HIS A 67 8.73 17.19 9.04
CA HIS A 67 10.08 16.66 8.83
C HIS A 67 10.76 16.29 10.16
N ARG A 68 10.77 17.21 11.14
CA ARG A 68 11.33 16.95 12.49
C ARG A 68 10.63 15.77 13.19
N HIS A 69 9.31 15.63 13.04
CA HIS A 69 8.58 14.51 13.64
C HIS A 69 8.98 13.18 13.02
N ILE A 70 9.14 13.13 11.69
CA ILE A 70 9.58 11.92 10.98
C ILE A 70 11.03 11.58 11.33
N GLU A 71 11.92 12.58 11.37
CA GLU A 71 13.31 12.38 11.83
C GLU A 71 13.36 11.78 13.23
N PHE A 72 12.56 12.33 14.16
CA PHE A 72 12.46 11.78 15.52
C PHE A 72 11.97 10.33 15.52
N LEU A 73 10.90 10.01 14.78
CA LEU A 73 10.39 8.64 14.66
C LEU A 73 11.46 7.69 14.14
N TYR A 74 12.24 8.10 13.16
CA TYR A 74 13.32 7.28 12.61
C TYR A 74 14.54 7.19 13.52
N ALA A 75 14.79 8.19 14.37
CA ALA A 75 15.90 8.16 15.32
C ALA A 75 15.64 7.21 16.51
N VAL A 76 14.40 7.10 16.99
CA VAL A 76 14.06 6.35 18.20
C VAL A 76 13.14 5.15 17.98
N GLY A 77 12.47 5.09 16.84
CA GLY A 77 11.51 4.05 16.49
C GLY A 77 12.09 2.99 15.57
N GLY A 78 11.32 1.93 15.34
CA GLY A 78 11.58 0.85 14.41
C GLY A 78 10.28 0.15 14.01
N VAL A 79 10.37 -0.75 13.04
CA VAL A 79 9.22 -1.56 12.61
C VAL A 79 8.82 -2.58 13.67
N TYR A 80 9.77 -2.96 14.52
CA TYR A 80 9.52 -3.79 15.69
C TYR A 80 10.47 -3.43 16.84
N LEU A 81 10.08 -3.82 18.06
CA LEU A 81 10.91 -3.70 19.25
C LEU A 81 10.82 -4.99 20.08
N LYS A 82 11.96 -5.51 20.52
CA LYS A 82 12.01 -6.57 21.52
C LYS A 82 12.35 -5.98 22.89
N MET A 83 11.45 -6.13 23.86
CA MET A 83 11.63 -5.65 25.22
C MET A 83 11.03 -6.65 26.23
N ASN A 84 11.81 -7.05 27.26
CA ASN A 84 11.38 -7.97 28.31
C ASN A 84 10.76 -9.28 27.74
N ASP A 85 11.42 -9.87 26.75
CA ASP A 85 10.97 -11.04 26.00
C ASP A 85 9.66 -10.89 25.22
N ASN A 86 9.10 -9.68 25.15
CA ASN A 86 7.97 -9.38 24.29
C ASN A 86 8.47 -8.83 22.94
N LEU A 87 7.78 -9.22 21.88
CA LEU A 87 7.93 -8.64 20.55
C LEU A 87 6.78 -7.65 20.31
N LEU A 88 7.13 -6.39 20.16
CA LEU A 88 6.19 -5.28 19.88
C LEU A 88 6.29 -4.92 18.40
N PHE A 89 5.18 -4.89 17.70
CA PHE A 89 5.09 -4.50 16.29
C PHE A 89 3.68 -3.96 15.99
N HIS A 90 3.48 -3.31 14.83
CA HIS A 90 2.24 -2.58 14.57
C HIS A 90 1.10 -3.46 14.04
N GLY A 91 1.31 -4.23 13.00
CA GLY A 91 0.26 -4.95 12.28
C GLY A 91 0.33 -6.46 12.48
N CYS A 92 1.12 -7.15 11.69
CA CYS A 92 1.23 -8.61 11.73
C CYS A 92 2.65 -9.12 11.51
N VAL A 93 2.89 -10.36 11.89
CA VAL A 93 4.03 -11.15 11.38
C VAL A 93 3.48 -11.97 10.21
N PRO A 94 3.88 -11.69 8.96
CA PRO A 94 3.31 -12.39 7.82
C PRO A 94 3.49 -13.91 7.91
N LEU A 95 2.38 -14.64 7.80
CA LEU A 95 2.33 -16.09 7.88
C LEU A 95 1.77 -16.71 6.59
N ASN A 96 2.09 -17.96 6.36
CA ASN A 96 1.39 -18.85 5.47
C ASN A 96 0.17 -19.48 6.19
N GLU A 97 -0.68 -20.16 5.43
CA GLU A 97 -1.86 -20.84 5.98
C GLU A 97 -1.54 -21.95 6.99
N ASP A 98 -0.33 -22.51 6.92
CA ASP A 98 0.19 -23.52 7.85
C ASP A 98 0.81 -22.92 9.13
N GLY A 99 0.74 -21.59 9.30
CA GLY A 99 1.31 -20.88 10.45
C GLY A 99 2.81 -20.67 10.40
N GLN A 100 3.49 -21.09 9.34
CA GLN A 100 4.91 -20.79 9.17
C GLN A 100 5.11 -19.35 8.69
N MET A 101 6.25 -18.74 9.05
CA MET A 101 6.58 -17.40 8.56
C MET A 101 6.63 -17.37 7.02
N ALA A 102 5.82 -16.49 6.43
CA ALA A 102 5.77 -16.31 5.00
C ALA A 102 7.10 -15.79 4.47
N GLU A 103 7.57 -16.39 3.38
CA GLU A 103 8.66 -15.84 2.59
C GLU A 103 8.09 -14.81 1.59
N VAL A 104 8.73 -13.67 1.52
CA VAL A 104 8.41 -12.59 0.58
C VAL A 104 9.63 -12.29 -0.28
N ASN A 105 9.38 -11.80 -1.51
CA ASN A 105 10.42 -11.36 -2.42
C ASN A 105 10.19 -9.89 -2.78
N PHE A 106 11.16 -9.02 -2.43
CA PHE A 106 11.19 -7.64 -2.86
C PHE A 106 12.56 -7.30 -3.42
N PHE A 107 12.59 -6.73 -4.62
CA PHE A 107 13.81 -6.34 -5.33
C PHE A 107 14.82 -7.49 -5.48
N GLY A 108 14.30 -8.72 -5.72
CA GLY A 108 15.11 -9.93 -5.86
C GLY A 108 15.66 -10.50 -4.54
N GLN A 109 15.23 -9.98 -3.38
CA GLN A 109 15.64 -10.46 -2.07
C GLN A 109 14.52 -11.29 -1.43
N PHE A 110 14.82 -12.55 -1.12
CA PHE A 110 13.91 -13.44 -0.38
C PHE A 110 14.12 -13.26 1.12
N MET A 111 13.05 -12.96 1.84
CA MET A 111 13.08 -12.61 3.25
C MET A 111 11.88 -13.18 4.00
N ARG A 112 12.05 -13.44 5.31
CA ARG A 112 10.97 -13.85 6.21
C ARG A 112 11.25 -13.41 7.65
N GLY A 113 10.19 -13.25 8.45
CA GLY A 113 10.30 -12.90 9.85
C GLY A 113 11.19 -11.67 10.09
N LYS A 114 12.20 -11.83 10.94
CA LYS A 114 13.09 -10.72 11.33
C LYS A 114 13.76 -10.03 10.13
N SER A 115 14.29 -10.78 9.17
CA SER A 115 14.98 -10.19 8.00
C SER A 115 14.04 -9.35 7.14
N TYR A 116 12.76 -9.73 7.08
CA TYR A 116 11.76 -8.94 6.38
C TYR A 116 11.42 -7.63 7.12
N PHE A 117 11.26 -7.67 8.45
CA PHE A 117 11.06 -6.45 9.25
C PHE A 117 12.23 -5.48 9.13
N GLU A 118 13.47 -5.97 9.19
CA GLU A 118 14.68 -5.16 8.99
C GLU A 118 14.75 -4.55 7.60
N PHE A 119 14.33 -5.30 6.57
CA PHE A 119 14.21 -4.77 5.22
C PHE A 119 13.16 -3.64 5.13
N CYS A 120 11.96 -3.83 5.71
CA CYS A 120 10.93 -2.80 5.74
C CYS A 120 11.43 -1.51 6.40
N GLU A 121 12.12 -1.61 7.53
CA GLU A 121 12.71 -0.46 8.21
C GLU A 121 13.76 0.24 7.34
N LYS A 122 14.66 -0.52 6.73
CA LYS A 122 15.68 0.01 5.84
C LYS A 122 15.06 0.69 4.62
N ALA A 123 14.04 0.08 4.00
CA ALA A 123 13.35 0.63 2.84
C ALA A 123 12.65 1.96 3.18
N ALA A 124 11.96 2.03 4.34
CA ALA A 124 11.32 3.26 4.81
C ALA A 124 12.34 4.40 5.02
N ARG A 125 13.47 4.10 5.64
CA ARG A 125 14.57 5.08 5.84
C ARG A 125 15.19 5.52 4.51
N LEU A 126 15.36 4.62 3.55
CA LEU A 126 15.85 4.95 2.22
C LEU A 126 14.84 5.81 1.45
N ALA A 127 13.54 5.49 1.51
CA ALA A 127 12.50 6.32 0.91
C ALA A 127 12.58 7.77 1.42
N PHE A 128 12.68 7.95 2.73
CA PHE A 128 12.75 9.27 3.36
C PHE A 128 14.04 10.03 3.01
N ASN A 129 15.20 9.35 3.09
CA ASN A 129 16.50 10.01 2.94
C ASN A 129 16.89 10.27 1.48
N THR A 130 16.43 9.44 0.53
CA THR A 130 16.88 9.49 -0.86
C THR A 130 15.80 9.87 -1.85
N GLY A 131 14.52 9.62 -1.51
CA GLY A 131 13.41 9.79 -2.46
C GLY A 131 13.46 8.82 -3.65
N GLU A 132 14.26 7.73 -3.56
CA GLU A 132 14.36 6.76 -4.65
C GLU A 132 13.02 6.08 -4.90
N ALA A 133 12.51 6.15 -6.13
CA ALA A 133 11.14 5.77 -6.49
C ALA A 133 10.72 4.39 -6.00
N ARG A 134 11.56 3.36 -6.18
CA ARG A 134 11.24 1.99 -5.73
C ARG A 134 10.97 1.87 -4.23
N TYR A 135 11.66 2.67 -3.38
CA TYR A 135 11.44 2.68 -1.95
C TYR A 135 10.21 3.51 -1.58
N VAL A 136 9.95 4.60 -2.31
CA VAL A 136 8.73 5.39 -2.16
C VAL A 136 7.51 4.55 -2.52
N ASP A 137 7.54 3.81 -3.63
CA ASP A 137 6.48 2.88 -4.02
C ASP A 137 6.30 1.76 -2.99
N PHE A 138 7.40 1.27 -2.40
CA PHE A 138 7.33 0.28 -1.33
C PHE A 138 6.64 0.83 -0.07
N MET A 139 6.69 2.15 0.22
CA MET A 139 5.92 2.76 1.30
C MET A 139 4.40 2.59 1.07
N PHE A 140 3.94 2.68 -0.17
CA PHE A 140 2.54 2.38 -0.50
C PHE A 140 2.20 0.91 -0.19
N TYR A 141 3.10 -0.02 -0.53
CA TYR A 141 2.93 -1.43 -0.17
C TYR A 141 2.87 -1.62 1.36
N LEU A 142 3.73 -0.96 2.13
CA LEU A 142 3.68 -1.03 3.59
C LEU A 142 2.34 -0.54 4.14
N TRP A 143 1.72 0.43 3.51
CA TRP A 143 0.41 0.93 3.91
C TRP A 143 -0.75 -0.02 3.57
N GLY A 144 -0.72 -0.72 2.45
CA GLY A 144 -1.89 -1.49 1.96
C GLY A 144 -1.59 -2.84 1.33
N GLY A 145 -0.40 -3.41 1.55
CA GLY A 145 -0.02 -4.71 0.98
C GLY A 145 -0.41 -5.92 1.83
N PRO A 146 -0.72 -7.06 1.20
CA PRO A 146 -1.26 -8.25 1.88
C PRO A 146 -0.28 -8.91 2.86
N LYS A 147 1.02 -8.79 2.63
CA LYS A 147 2.09 -9.30 3.50
C LYS A 147 2.84 -8.16 4.21
N SER A 148 2.26 -6.96 4.24
CA SER A 148 2.85 -5.85 4.96
C SER A 148 2.80 -6.08 6.47
N PRO A 149 3.92 -5.97 7.19
CA PRO A 149 3.93 -6.05 8.65
C PRO A 149 3.22 -4.86 9.32
N MET A 150 2.89 -3.82 8.55
CA MET A 150 2.17 -2.64 9.03
C MET A 150 0.66 -2.73 8.79
N CYS A 151 0.20 -3.51 7.81
CA CYS A 151 -1.21 -3.61 7.43
C CYS A 151 -1.74 -5.04 7.47
N GLY A 152 -1.06 -5.99 6.83
CA GLY A 152 -1.45 -7.41 6.77
C GLY A 152 -2.78 -7.68 6.08
N ARG A 153 -3.23 -6.79 5.16
CA ARG A 153 -4.46 -6.96 4.39
C ARG A 153 -4.39 -6.21 3.06
N VAL A 154 -5.21 -6.64 2.11
CA VAL A 154 -5.40 -5.92 0.85
C VAL A 154 -6.46 -4.84 1.05
N VAL A 155 -6.10 -3.58 0.83
CA VAL A 155 -7.02 -2.44 0.93
C VAL A 155 -7.86 -2.35 -0.35
N LYS A 156 -9.18 -2.25 -0.22
CA LYS A 156 -10.17 -2.24 -1.30
C LYS A 156 -10.94 -0.91 -1.37
N THR A 157 -10.21 0.21 -1.47
CA THR A 157 -10.83 1.56 -1.49
C THR A 157 -11.56 1.86 -2.79
N PHE A 158 -11.00 1.49 -3.94
CA PHE A 158 -11.62 1.70 -5.23
C PHE A 158 -12.91 0.88 -5.34
N GLU A 159 -12.85 -0.40 -4.99
CA GLU A 159 -14.00 -1.31 -5.05
C GLU A 159 -15.14 -0.81 -4.18
N ARG A 160 -14.85 -0.32 -2.97
CA ARG A 160 -15.88 0.22 -2.05
C ARG A 160 -16.49 1.53 -2.56
N SER A 161 -15.74 2.32 -3.31
CA SER A 161 -16.21 3.61 -3.82
C SER A 161 -17.00 3.49 -5.12
N TYR A 162 -16.60 2.56 -5.98
CA TYR A 162 -17.06 2.53 -7.37
C TYR A 162 -17.79 1.24 -7.79
N LEU A 163 -17.90 0.23 -6.93
CA LEU A 163 -18.60 -1.01 -7.23
C LEU A 163 -19.74 -1.27 -6.24
N ASP A 164 -20.87 -1.75 -6.73
CA ASP A 164 -22.00 -2.18 -5.87
C ASP A 164 -21.86 -3.62 -5.38
N ASP A 165 -21.04 -4.42 -6.04
CA ASP A 165 -20.79 -5.80 -5.63
C ASP A 165 -19.99 -5.86 -4.33
N LYS A 166 -20.69 -6.09 -3.21
CA LYS A 166 -20.08 -6.18 -1.88
C LYS A 166 -19.09 -7.33 -1.73
N ALA A 167 -19.12 -8.34 -2.61
CA ALA A 167 -18.15 -9.42 -2.58
C ALA A 167 -16.75 -8.88 -2.95
N SER A 168 -16.66 -7.89 -3.85
CA SER A 168 -15.43 -7.21 -4.22
C SER A 168 -14.81 -6.39 -3.09
N TRP A 169 -15.61 -5.99 -2.08
CA TRP A 169 -15.16 -5.17 -0.94
C TRP A 169 -14.41 -5.94 0.12
N LYS A 170 -14.41 -7.29 0.03
CA LYS A 170 -13.71 -8.12 1.00
C LYS A 170 -12.20 -7.87 0.91
N GLU A 171 -11.62 -7.49 2.03
CA GLU A 171 -10.18 -7.30 2.19
C GLU A 171 -9.56 -8.61 2.70
N PRO A 172 -8.88 -9.40 1.84
CA PRO A 172 -8.16 -10.58 2.29
C PRO A 172 -7.11 -10.18 3.32
N GLN A 173 -7.12 -10.87 4.45
CA GLN A 173 -6.17 -10.65 5.54
C GLN A 173 -5.06 -11.71 5.51
N ASP A 174 -3.90 -11.35 6.08
CA ASP A 174 -2.83 -12.30 6.30
C ASP A 174 -3.31 -13.43 7.23
N PRO A 175 -2.91 -14.70 6.99
CA PRO A 175 -3.22 -15.82 7.89
C PRO A 175 -2.84 -15.60 9.35
N TYR A 176 -1.91 -14.69 9.66
CA TYR A 176 -1.59 -14.29 11.02
C TYR A 176 -2.83 -14.00 11.88
N TYR A 177 -3.84 -13.33 11.31
CA TYR A 177 -5.06 -12.98 12.04
C TYR A 177 -5.94 -14.19 12.39
N LEU A 178 -5.79 -15.32 11.68
CA LEU A 178 -6.48 -16.56 12.03
C LEU A 178 -5.90 -17.23 13.30
N TYR A 179 -4.64 -16.91 13.61
CA TYR A 179 -3.94 -17.47 14.78
C TYR A 179 -4.03 -16.59 16.02
N LEU A 180 -4.56 -15.36 15.92
CA LEU A 180 -4.75 -14.49 17.09
C LEU A 180 -5.87 -14.97 18.02
N ASP A 181 -6.89 -15.63 17.46
CA ASP A 181 -8.10 -16.06 18.16
C ASP A 181 -8.07 -17.57 18.53
N SER A 182 -6.91 -18.24 18.35
CA SER A 182 -6.77 -19.69 18.55
C SER A 182 -6.19 -20.08 19.93
#